data_9f12521c88a430e6f40e271cb0764ef7
#
_entry.id   9f12521c88a430e6f40e271cb0764ef7
#
_cell.length_a   1.000
_cell.length_b   1.000
_cell.length_c   1.000
_cell.angle_alpha   90.00
_cell.angle_beta   90.00
_cell.angle_gamma   90.00
#
_symmetry.space_group_name_H-M   'P 1'
#
loop_
_entity.id
_entity.type
_entity.pdbx_description
1 polymer ?
#
loop_
_entity_poly.entity_id
_entity_poly.type
_entity_poly.pdbx_seq_one_letter_code
_entity_poly.pdbx_strand_id
1 'polypeptide(L)'
;TVQANQPGNFVDFAMKPVDPNAQGCANLAQKTATVSWASAALDGEGFGATSGTATDAKVLVESVNSKNPGAVNANASTVDFEGAKLTTDGLQFKAKLKGGATEGDFKSVASFAVAYK
;
A
#
# COMPACT_ATOMS: atom_id res chain seq x y z
N THR A 1 -18.64 2.76 -6.54
CA THR A 1 -19.24 4.05 -6.18
C THR A 1 -18.94 4.37 -4.73
N VAL A 2 -18.49 5.58 -4.47
CA VAL A 2 -18.17 6.06 -3.11
C VAL A 2 -19.37 6.79 -2.55
N GLN A 3 -19.74 6.46 -1.32
CA GLN A 3 -20.79 7.16 -0.60
C GLN A 3 -20.17 8.22 0.31
N ALA A 4 -20.86 9.35 0.47
CA ALA A 4 -20.35 10.47 1.24
C ALA A 4 -20.10 10.09 2.69
N ASN A 5 -18.92 10.44 3.19
CA ASN A 5 -18.51 10.29 4.60
C ASN A 5 -18.60 8.85 5.13
N GLN A 6 -18.55 7.85 4.24
CA GLN A 6 -18.61 6.44 4.62
C GLN A 6 -17.25 5.78 4.47
N PRO A 7 -16.69 5.20 5.53
CA PRO A 7 -15.49 4.37 5.40
C PRO A 7 -15.89 2.97 4.92
N GLY A 8 -15.05 2.40 4.07
CA GLY A 8 -15.18 1.00 3.68
C GLY A 8 -14.50 0.08 4.68
N ASN A 9 -14.56 -1.20 4.41
CA ASN A 9 -13.82 -2.21 5.18
C ASN A 9 -12.40 -2.35 4.64
N PHE A 10 -11.46 -2.73 5.49
CA PHE A 10 -10.13 -3.05 5.04
C PHE A 10 -10.13 -4.29 4.16
N VAL A 11 -9.34 -4.24 3.10
CA VAL A 11 -9.06 -5.37 2.21
C VAL A 11 -7.56 -5.67 2.33
N ASP A 12 -7.23 -6.91 2.64
CA ASP A 12 -5.85 -7.34 2.80
C ASP A 12 -5.24 -7.70 1.46
N PHE A 13 -3.99 -7.36 1.26
CA PHE A 13 -3.21 -7.82 0.12
C PHE A 13 -1.75 -8.01 0.52
N ALA A 14 -1.02 -8.78 -0.27
CA ALA A 14 0.38 -9.05 0.00
C ALA A 14 1.18 -9.03 -1.28
N MET A 15 2.43 -8.57 -1.19
CA MET A 15 3.40 -8.63 -2.28
C MET A 15 4.26 -9.87 -2.08
N LYS A 16 4.25 -10.77 -3.06
CA LYS A 16 5.01 -12.03 -3.03
C LYS A 16 5.76 -12.20 -4.35
N PRO A 17 6.92 -12.86 -4.33
CA PRO A 17 7.57 -13.20 -5.57
C PRO A 17 6.74 -14.23 -6.34
N VAL A 18 6.80 -14.19 -7.66
CA VAL A 18 6.11 -15.17 -8.52
C VAL A 18 6.64 -16.57 -8.25
N ASP A 19 7.96 -16.69 -8.03
CA ASP A 19 8.60 -17.95 -7.66
C ASP A 19 9.44 -17.72 -6.40
N PRO A 20 8.95 -18.14 -5.23
CA PRO A 20 9.69 -17.93 -3.97
C PRO A 20 10.98 -18.75 -3.89
N ASN A 21 11.14 -19.75 -4.75
CA ASN A 21 12.36 -20.57 -4.81
C ASN A 21 13.35 -20.06 -5.87
N ALA A 22 13.06 -18.96 -6.52
CA ALA A 22 13.97 -18.36 -7.49
C ALA A 22 15.31 -18.03 -6.82
N GLN A 23 16.39 -18.20 -7.57
CA GLN A 23 17.74 -18.02 -7.04
C GLN A 23 17.95 -16.62 -6.44
N GLY A 24 17.36 -15.58 -7.04
CA GLY A 24 17.46 -14.22 -6.53
C GLY A 24 16.79 -13.99 -5.19
N CYS A 25 15.86 -14.88 -4.77
CA CYS A 25 15.16 -14.74 -3.49
C CYS A 25 15.90 -15.40 -2.33
N ALA A 26 16.85 -16.29 -2.59
CA ALA A 26 17.51 -17.09 -1.57
C ALA A 26 18.27 -16.25 -0.53
N ASN A 27 18.82 -15.12 -0.94
CA ASN A 27 19.64 -14.27 -0.08
C ASN A 27 18.86 -13.10 0.53
N LEU A 28 17.59 -12.96 0.21
CA LEU A 28 16.81 -11.79 0.64
C LEU A 28 16.35 -11.88 2.09
N ALA A 29 16.34 -13.08 2.67
CA ALA A 29 15.90 -13.29 4.05
C ALA A 29 16.74 -12.50 5.07
N GLN A 30 17.99 -12.21 4.75
CA GLN A 30 18.91 -11.48 5.64
C GLN A 30 18.93 -9.98 5.36
N LYS A 31 18.12 -9.52 4.39
CA LYS A 31 18.08 -8.13 3.98
C LYS A 31 16.79 -7.47 4.46
N THR A 32 16.76 -6.15 4.35
CA THR A 32 15.55 -5.37 4.57
C THR A 32 14.91 -5.08 3.22
N ALA A 33 13.64 -5.44 3.08
CA ALA A 33 12.86 -5.08 1.90
C ALA A 33 12.20 -3.73 2.16
N THR A 34 12.54 -2.73 1.37
CA THR A 34 11.96 -1.39 1.47
C THR A 34 11.00 -1.19 0.31
N VAL A 35 9.73 -0.97 0.62
CA VAL A 35 8.69 -0.67 -0.36
C VAL A 35 8.50 0.84 -0.40
N SER A 36 8.70 1.43 -1.56
CA SER A 36 8.50 2.87 -1.78
C SER A 36 7.24 3.07 -2.61
N TRP A 37 6.31 3.84 -2.08
CA TRP A 37 5.04 4.14 -2.76
C TRP A 37 5.11 5.51 -3.43
N ALA A 38 4.48 5.64 -4.58
CA ALA A 38 4.39 6.89 -5.31
C ALA A 38 3.03 7.01 -6.00
N SER A 39 2.46 8.19 -5.94
CA SER A 39 1.22 8.50 -6.67
C SER A 39 1.12 10.01 -6.82
N ALA A 40 0.57 10.45 -7.94
CA ALA A 40 0.31 11.87 -8.17
C ALA A 40 -0.71 12.44 -7.17
N ALA A 41 -1.54 11.58 -6.58
CA ALA A 41 -2.58 11.96 -5.64
C ALA A 41 -2.27 11.59 -4.19
N LEU A 42 -1.02 11.21 -3.89
CA LEU A 42 -0.61 10.88 -2.52
C LEU A 42 -0.45 12.15 -1.70
N ASP A 43 -1.13 12.23 -0.58
CA ASP A 43 -1.02 13.36 0.36
C ASP A 43 -0.75 12.87 1.80
N GLY A 44 -0.87 13.75 2.78
CA GLY A 44 -0.60 13.43 4.18
C GLY A 44 -1.58 12.46 4.82
N GLU A 45 -2.69 12.13 4.14
CA GLU A 45 -3.69 11.18 4.63
C GLU A 45 -3.61 9.85 3.91
N GLY A 46 -3.42 9.85 2.58
CA GLY A 46 -3.38 8.64 1.77
C GLY A 46 -3.44 8.95 0.29
N PHE A 47 -3.97 8.01 -0.48
CA PHE A 47 -4.04 8.12 -1.94
C PHE A 47 -5.38 8.71 -2.36
N GLY A 48 -5.35 9.91 -2.93
CA GLY A 48 -6.53 10.58 -3.45
C GLY A 48 -6.96 10.05 -4.81
N ALA A 49 -8.03 10.65 -5.34
CA ALA A 49 -8.55 10.30 -6.65
C ALA A 49 -7.59 10.73 -7.76
N THR A 50 -7.32 9.82 -8.70
CA THR A 50 -6.64 10.16 -9.96
C THR A 50 -7.64 10.34 -11.08
N SER A 51 -8.86 9.82 -10.92
CA SER A 51 -10.00 10.06 -11.80
C SER A 51 -11.30 9.76 -11.07
N GLY A 52 -12.41 10.13 -11.68
CA GLY A 52 -13.75 9.94 -11.10
C GLY A 52 -14.29 11.21 -10.48
N THR A 53 -15.54 11.17 -10.03
CA THR A 53 -16.24 12.33 -9.47
C THR A 53 -16.09 12.48 -7.96
N ALA A 54 -15.78 11.41 -7.24
CA ALA A 54 -15.53 11.44 -5.79
C ALA A 54 -14.11 11.95 -5.50
N THR A 55 -13.87 13.23 -5.79
CA THR A 55 -12.51 13.81 -5.80
C THR A 55 -11.90 13.99 -4.41
N ASP A 56 -12.69 13.97 -3.37
CA ASP A 56 -12.23 14.12 -1.99
C ASP A 56 -12.20 12.80 -1.20
N ALA A 57 -12.48 11.69 -1.87
CA ALA A 57 -12.29 10.37 -1.26
C ALA A 57 -10.81 9.97 -1.27
N LYS A 58 -10.43 9.08 -0.36
CA LYS A 58 -9.05 8.62 -0.20
C LYS A 58 -9.00 7.11 -0.03
N VAL A 59 -7.95 6.50 -0.55
CA VAL A 59 -7.59 5.12 -0.19
C VAL A 59 -6.54 5.19 0.91
N LEU A 60 -6.84 4.57 2.04
CA LEU A 60 -5.93 4.52 3.17
C LEU A 60 -5.24 3.16 3.16
N VAL A 61 -3.92 3.16 3.04
CA VAL A 61 -3.10 1.94 2.99
C VAL A 61 -2.27 1.87 4.27
N GLU A 62 -2.26 0.70 4.89
CA GLU A 62 -1.43 0.45 6.07
C GLU A 62 -0.62 -0.83 5.87
N SER A 63 0.60 -0.85 6.39
CA SER A 63 1.39 -2.07 6.43
C SER A 63 0.97 -2.92 7.63
N VAL A 64 1.03 -4.26 7.47
CA VAL A 64 0.55 -5.19 8.49
C VAL A 64 1.72 -5.87 9.21
N ASN A 65 2.66 -6.46 8.44
CA ASN A 65 3.77 -7.19 9.03
C ASN A 65 5.13 -6.55 8.77
N SER A 66 5.14 -5.24 8.60
CA SER A 66 6.38 -4.47 8.47
C SER A 66 7.11 -4.33 9.82
N LYS A 67 8.32 -3.82 9.77
CA LYS A 67 9.09 -3.53 11.00
C LYS A 67 8.40 -2.50 11.88
N ASN A 68 7.73 -1.52 11.27
CA ASN A 68 6.95 -0.50 11.96
C ASN A 68 5.60 -0.38 11.28
N PRO A 69 4.61 -1.23 11.63
CA PRO A 69 3.30 -1.17 11.00
C PRO A 69 2.64 0.20 11.15
N GLY A 70 2.04 0.67 10.08
CA GLY A 70 1.37 1.96 10.10
C GLY A 70 0.94 2.42 8.72
N ALA A 71 0.38 3.62 8.67
CA ALA A 71 -0.22 4.18 7.47
C ALA A 71 0.85 4.62 6.45
N VAL A 72 0.53 4.45 5.18
CA VAL A 72 1.33 4.95 4.06
C VAL A 72 0.72 6.29 3.61
N ASN A 73 1.54 7.33 3.62
CA ASN A 73 1.10 8.67 3.17
C ASN A 73 2.31 9.45 2.65
N ALA A 74 2.09 10.71 2.28
CA ALA A 74 3.16 11.52 1.70
C ALA A 74 4.34 11.76 2.66
N ASN A 75 4.09 11.69 3.97
CA ASN A 75 5.12 11.86 5.00
C ASN A 75 5.79 10.54 5.37
N ALA A 76 5.20 9.40 5.00
CA ALA A 76 5.69 8.05 5.30
C ALA A 76 5.41 7.15 4.10
N SER A 77 6.04 7.43 2.98
CA SER A 77 5.81 6.72 1.71
C SER A 77 6.67 5.48 1.54
N THR A 78 7.61 5.23 2.46
CA THR A 78 8.44 4.04 2.44
C THR A 78 8.13 3.15 3.64
N VAL A 79 8.16 1.84 3.42
CA VAL A 79 7.85 0.84 4.45
C VAL A 79 8.94 -0.23 4.41
N ASP A 80 9.54 -0.51 5.56
CA ASP A 80 10.59 -1.51 5.69
C ASP A 80 10.01 -2.81 6.23
N PHE A 81 10.38 -3.93 5.61
CA PHE A 81 10.01 -5.27 6.04
C PHE A 81 11.28 -6.11 6.22
N GLU A 82 11.20 -7.09 7.08
CA GLU A 82 12.24 -8.12 7.11
C GLU A 82 12.17 -8.93 5.83
N GLY A 83 13.32 -9.12 5.18
CA GLY A 83 13.36 -9.81 3.90
C GLY A 83 12.82 -11.25 3.95
N ALA A 84 12.92 -11.89 5.11
CA ALA A 84 12.37 -13.23 5.30
C ALA A 84 10.86 -13.31 5.08
N LYS A 85 10.13 -12.21 5.29
CA LYS A 85 8.68 -12.18 5.06
C LYS A 85 8.31 -12.38 3.61
N LEU A 86 9.19 -11.98 2.69
CA LEU A 86 8.91 -12.04 1.25
C LEU A 86 8.57 -13.46 0.79
N THR A 87 9.28 -14.46 1.31
CA THR A 87 9.10 -15.87 0.90
C THR A 87 8.21 -16.66 1.85
N THR A 88 7.68 -16.04 2.89
CA THR A 88 6.74 -16.67 3.84
C THR A 88 5.35 -16.09 3.64
N ASP A 89 4.98 -15.10 4.42
CA ASP A 89 3.64 -14.49 4.38
C ASP A 89 3.48 -13.43 3.30
N GLY A 90 4.59 -13.01 2.68
CA GLY A 90 4.62 -11.88 1.79
C GLY A 90 4.69 -10.55 2.55
N LEU A 91 4.85 -9.46 1.81
CA LEU A 91 4.84 -8.11 2.38
C LEU A 91 3.38 -7.68 2.48
N GLN A 92 2.82 -7.73 3.68
CA GLN A 92 1.38 -7.59 3.89
C GLN A 92 0.96 -6.15 4.11
N PHE A 93 -0.11 -5.78 3.43
CA PHE A 93 -0.76 -4.49 3.56
C PHE A 93 -2.26 -4.68 3.66
N LYS A 94 -2.95 -3.66 4.13
CA LYS A 94 -4.40 -3.58 4.05
C LYS A 94 -4.80 -2.19 3.57
N ALA A 95 -5.90 -2.11 2.86
CA ALA A 95 -6.38 -0.86 2.29
C ALA A 95 -7.88 -0.73 2.51
N LYS A 96 -8.33 0.50 2.72
CA LYS A 96 -9.76 0.83 2.75
C LYS A 96 -10.02 2.14 2.03
N LEU A 97 -11.23 2.29 1.54
CA LEU A 97 -11.69 3.52 0.92
C LEU A 97 -12.41 4.37 1.97
N LYS A 98 -12.01 5.63 2.09
CA LYS A 98 -12.68 6.59 2.94
C LYS A 98 -13.38 7.61 2.05
N GLY A 99 -14.71 7.68 2.16
CA GLY A 99 -15.49 8.68 1.44
C GLY A 99 -15.31 10.07 2.00
N GLY A 100 -15.27 11.07 1.13
CA GLY A 100 -15.32 12.47 1.50
C GLY A 100 -16.74 13.01 1.38
N ALA A 101 -16.88 14.31 1.16
CA ALA A 101 -18.19 14.95 1.04
C ALA A 101 -18.87 14.68 -0.31
N THR A 102 -18.11 14.33 -1.34
CA THR A 102 -18.60 14.13 -2.71
C THR A 102 -18.78 12.66 -3.01
N GLU A 103 -19.99 12.26 -3.37
CA GLU A 103 -20.27 10.90 -3.81
C GLU A 103 -19.91 10.75 -5.28
N GLY A 104 -19.71 9.51 -5.71
CA GLY A 104 -19.52 9.18 -7.11
C GLY A 104 -18.45 8.14 -7.34
N ASP A 105 -17.97 8.08 -8.57
CA ASP A 105 -16.94 7.14 -8.98
C ASP A 105 -15.58 7.58 -8.46
N PHE A 106 -14.74 6.60 -8.15
CA PHE A 106 -13.39 6.84 -7.62
C PHE A 106 -12.41 5.88 -8.26
N LYS A 107 -11.29 6.42 -8.69
CA LYS A 107 -10.16 5.61 -9.13
C LYS A 107 -8.89 6.25 -8.61
N SER A 108 -8.02 5.45 -8.02
CA SER A 108 -6.70 5.89 -7.60
C SER A 108 -5.66 4.95 -8.16
N VAL A 109 -4.59 5.53 -8.69
CA VAL A 109 -3.48 4.79 -9.27
C VAL A 109 -2.23 5.12 -8.46
N ALA A 110 -1.54 4.09 -8.02
CA ALA A 110 -0.29 4.21 -7.29
C ALA A 110 0.72 3.22 -7.84
N SER A 111 1.98 3.59 -7.79
CA SER A 111 3.08 2.71 -8.14
C SER A 111 3.91 2.41 -6.90
N PHE A 112 4.64 1.31 -6.93
CA PHE A 112 5.56 0.97 -5.87
C PHE A 112 6.83 0.36 -6.45
N ALA A 113 7.90 0.47 -5.69
CA ALA A 113 9.17 -0.17 -5.99
C ALA A 113 9.69 -0.85 -4.73
N VAL A 114 10.28 -2.01 -4.88
CA VAL A 114 10.86 -2.77 -3.77
C VAL A 114 12.36 -2.80 -3.95
N ALA A 115 13.09 -2.33 -2.93
CA ALA A 115 14.54 -2.38 -2.89
C ALA A 115 14.99 -3.22 -1.70
N TYR A 116 16.13 -3.86 -1.82
CA TYR A 116 16.69 -4.72 -0.76
C TYR A 116 18.04 -4.15 -0.32
N LYS A 117 18.21 -4.04 1.00
CA LYS A 117 19.46 -3.52 1.58
C LYS A 117 19.98 -4.38 2.72
#